data_8ed96a0444a9aa243f294ae239ab7b9a
#
_entry.id   8ed96a0444a9aa243f294ae239ab7b9a
#
_cell.length_a   1.000
_cell.length_b   1.000
_cell.length_c   1.000
_cell.angle_alpha   90.00
_cell.angle_beta   90.00
_cell.angle_gamma   90.00
#
_symmetry.space_group_name_H-M   'P 1'
#
loop_
_entity.id
_entity.type
_entity.pdbx_description
1 polymer ?
#
loop_
_entity_poly.entity_id
_entity_poly.type
_entity_poly.pdbx_seq_one_letter_code
_entity_poly.pdbx_strand_id
1 'polypeptide(L)'
;VSQMLDNTISVYEELLELYKEKKKVLLTPKNNELLRIVDEKILAQVNTVKKVNAKREEFCNENEISSTKISTLIELAQKECPQFEKKLLEQKVKINEVAEEMALVEKTNVELIKHGLVMSDKLLDIIISAATPQTDNYDMHGKNVDTSELSISSIVEDA
;
A
#
# COMPACT_ATOMS: atom_id res chain seq x y z
N VAL A 1 10.11 27.84 -3.85
CA VAL A 1 10.46 26.63 -3.05
C VAL A 1 9.52 26.45 -1.87
N SER A 2 9.40 27.42 -0.92
CA SER A 2 8.57 27.25 0.30
C SER A 2 7.11 26.86 -0.03
N GLN A 3 6.45 27.55 -0.96
CA GLN A 3 5.07 27.22 -1.36
C GLN A 3 4.96 25.81 -1.99
N MET A 4 5.98 25.38 -2.71
CA MET A 4 6.03 24.02 -3.28
C MET A 4 6.18 22.96 -2.18
N LEU A 5 6.96 23.26 -1.13
CA LEU A 5 7.09 22.36 0.02
C LEU A 5 5.79 22.31 0.84
N ASP A 6 5.12 23.44 1.06
CA ASP A 6 3.81 23.47 1.73
C ASP A 6 2.78 22.62 0.98
N ASN A 7 2.74 22.72 -0.34
CA ASN A 7 1.86 21.89 -1.18
C ASN A 7 2.23 20.39 -1.10
N THR A 8 3.52 20.07 -1.05
CA THR A 8 3.99 18.69 -0.90
C THR A 8 3.55 18.12 0.45
N ILE A 9 3.67 18.89 1.53
CA ILE A 9 3.22 18.49 2.88
C ILE A 9 1.72 18.19 2.86
N SER A 10 0.90 19.11 2.34
CA SER A 10 -0.56 18.94 2.29
C SER A 10 -0.96 17.66 1.57
N VAL A 11 -0.40 17.41 0.39
CA VAL A 11 -0.72 16.22 -0.42
C VAL A 11 -0.27 14.93 0.25
N TYR A 12 0.85 14.94 0.98
CA TYR A 12 1.33 13.78 1.74
C TYR A 12 0.49 13.52 2.99
N GLU A 13 0.06 14.56 3.71
CA GLU A 13 -0.85 14.44 4.86
C GLU A 13 -2.19 13.84 4.44
N GLU A 14 -2.76 14.29 3.32
CA GLU A 14 -4.00 13.72 2.78
C GLU A 14 -3.83 12.23 2.42
N LEU A 15 -2.71 11.85 1.82
CA LEU A 15 -2.42 10.45 1.50
C LEU A 15 -2.23 9.60 2.77
N LEU A 16 -1.57 10.15 3.79
CA LEU A 16 -1.40 9.49 5.09
C LEU A 16 -2.76 9.21 5.76
N GLU A 17 -3.67 10.18 5.75
CA GLU A 17 -5.02 9.97 6.31
C GLU A 17 -5.79 8.88 5.56
N LEU A 18 -5.68 8.80 4.24
CA LEU A 18 -6.26 7.72 3.46
C LEU A 18 -5.67 6.34 3.81
N TYR A 19 -4.36 6.24 4.03
CA TYR A 19 -3.76 5.00 4.51
C TYR A 19 -4.22 4.61 5.92
N LYS A 20 -4.42 5.58 6.81
CA LYS A 20 -5.01 5.35 8.14
C LYS A 20 -6.48 4.90 8.04
N GLU A 21 -7.25 5.49 7.12
CA GLU A 21 -8.62 5.07 6.82
C GLU A 21 -8.64 3.62 6.32
N LYS A 22 -7.76 3.27 5.38
CA LYS A 22 -7.60 1.89 4.88
C LYS A 22 -7.30 0.91 6.00
N LYS A 23 -6.39 1.26 6.92
CA LYS A 23 -6.08 0.42 8.09
C LYS A 23 -7.33 0.14 8.93
N LYS A 24 -8.16 1.16 9.20
CA LYS A 24 -9.41 0.99 9.96
C LYS A 24 -10.38 0.06 9.24
N VAL A 25 -10.53 0.20 7.93
CA VAL A 25 -11.38 -0.66 7.09
C VAL A 25 -10.89 -2.11 7.09
N LEU A 26 -9.58 -2.35 6.97
CA LEU A 26 -8.99 -3.69 7.01
C LEU A 26 -9.19 -4.41 8.36
N LEU A 27 -9.29 -3.65 9.45
CA LEU A 27 -9.57 -4.20 10.79
C LEU A 27 -11.05 -4.44 11.05
N THR A 28 -11.95 -4.01 10.17
CA THR A 28 -13.39 -4.13 10.34
C THR A 28 -13.95 -5.21 9.41
N PRO A 29 -14.62 -6.26 9.93
CA PRO A 29 -15.13 -7.35 9.09
C PRO A 29 -16.24 -6.87 8.14
N LYS A 30 -16.34 -7.52 6.97
CA LYS A 30 -17.39 -7.32 5.95
C LYS A 30 -17.42 -5.94 5.28
N ASN A 31 -16.29 -5.27 5.15
CA ASN A 31 -16.19 -3.92 4.57
C ASN A 31 -15.51 -3.88 3.18
N ASN A 32 -15.73 -4.90 2.34
CA ASN A 32 -15.10 -4.98 1.03
C ASN A 32 -15.42 -3.78 0.13
N GLU A 33 -16.65 -3.28 0.18
CA GLU A 33 -17.05 -2.09 -0.60
C GLU A 33 -16.36 -0.82 -0.10
N LEU A 34 -16.25 -0.63 1.21
CA LEU A 34 -15.50 0.49 1.79
C LEU A 34 -14.02 0.41 1.45
N LEU A 35 -13.44 -0.80 1.44
CA LEU A 35 -12.05 -0.99 1.05
C LEU A 35 -11.81 -0.57 -0.40
N ARG A 36 -12.71 -0.95 -1.33
CA ARG A 36 -12.66 -0.54 -2.73
C ARG A 36 -12.71 0.99 -2.88
N ILE A 37 -13.63 1.63 -2.16
CA ILE A 37 -13.79 3.10 -2.19
C ILE A 37 -12.51 3.80 -1.68
N VAL A 38 -11.93 3.30 -0.60
CA VAL A 38 -10.69 3.88 -0.04
C VAL A 38 -9.52 3.65 -1.00
N ASP A 39 -9.41 2.49 -1.64
CA ASP A 39 -8.36 2.22 -2.63
C ASP A 39 -8.47 3.13 -3.87
N GLU A 40 -9.69 3.40 -4.34
CA GLU A 40 -9.92 4.38 -5.42
C GLU A 40 -9.48 5.80 -5.02
N LYS A 41 -9.78 6.23 -3.79
CA LYS A 41 -9.30 7.53 -3.25
C LYS A 41 -7.78 7.58 -3.15
N ILE A 42 -7.16 6.51 -2.64
CA ILE A 42 -5.69 6.40 -2.57
C ILE A 42 -5.08 6.52 -3.95
N LEU A 43 -5.61 5.82 -4.95
CA LEU A 43 -5.11 5.88 -6.32
C LEU A 43 -5.21 7.30 -6.90
N ALA A 44 -6.32 7.98 -6.67
CA ALA A 44 -6.51 9.37 -7.08
C ALA A 44 -5.49 10.30 -6.40
N GLN A 45 -5.25 10.12 -5.10
CA GLN A 45 -4.29 10.93 -4.34
C GLN A 45 -2.84 10.64 -4.75
N VAL A 46 -2.47 9.38 -5.03
CA VAL A 46 -1.16 9.03 -5.59
C VAL A 46 -0.92 9.74 -6.93
N ASN A 47 -1.94 9.87 -7.76
CA ASN A 47 -1.83 10.66 -9.00
C ASN A 47 -1.61 12.16 -8.72
N THR A 48 -2.19 12.69 -7.65
CA THR A 48 -1.93 14.07 -7.20
C THR A 48 -0.48 14.23 -6.72
N VAL A 49 0.05 13.28 -5.95
CA VAL A 49 1.47 13.23 -5.55
C VAL A 49 2.39 13.23 -6.78
N LYS A 50 2.10 12.40 -7.79
CA LYS A 50 2.87 12.38 -9.05
C LYS A 50 2.88 13.72 -9.75
N LYS A 51 1.74 14.44 -9.80
CA LYS A 51 1.65 15.78 -10.39
C LYS A 51 2.49 16.80 -9.62
N VAL A 52 2.48 16.75 -8.29
CA VAL A 52 3.31 17.63 -7.44
C VAL A 52 4.80 17.36 -7.67
N ASN A 53 5.18 16.09 -7.76
CA ASN A 53 6.56 15.70 -8.06
C ASN A 53 7.01 16.15 -9.45
N ALA A 54 6.14 15.99 -10.48
CA ALA A 54 6.44 16.45 -11.83
C ALA A 54 6.66 17.98 -11.89
N LYS A 55 5.83 18.77 -11.19
CA LYS A 55 6.04 20.21 -11.08
C LYS A 55 7.36 20.58 -10.40
N ARG A 56 7.80 19.77 -9.43
CA ARG A 56 9.11 19.95 -8.78
C ARG A 56 10.25 19.65 -9.75
N GLU A 57 10.13 18.60 -10.55
CA GLU A 57 11.09 18.26 -11.60
C GLU A 57 11.17 19.37 -12.67
N GLU A 58 10.03 19.86 -13.13
CA GLU A 58 9.94 20.97 -14.08
C GLU A 58 10.65 22.22 -13.52
N PHE A 59 10.36 22.60 -12.28
CA PHE A 59 11.03 23.71 -11.60
C PHE A 59 12.55 23.52 -11.52
N CYS A 60 13.01 22.31 -11.21
CA CYS A 60 14.45 22.01 -11.16
C CYS A 60 15.10 22.15 -12.54
N ASN A 61 14.44 21.64 -13.59
CA ASN A 61 14.94 21.73 -14.96
C ASN A 61 15.00 23.17 -15.45
N GLU A 62 13.98 23.99 -15.20
CA GLU A 62 13.93 25.41 -15.59
C GLU A 62 15.02 26.24 -14.90
N ASN A 63 15.44 25.86 -13.69
CA ASN A 63 16.45 26.56 -12.91
C ASN A 63 17.83 25.89 -12.95
N GLU A 64 18.06 24.94 -13.87
CA GLU A 64 19.33 24.22 -14.04
C GLU A 64 19.82 23.51 -12.75
N ILE A 65 18.88 23.11 -11.88
CA ILE A 65 19.19 22.42 -10.63
C ILE A 65 19.41 20.92 -10.91
N SER A 66 20.60 20.44 -10.65
CA SER A 66 21.02 19.06 -10.96
C SER A 66 20.32 17.95 -10.18
N SER A 67 19.54 18.28 -9.16
CA SER A 67 18.88 17.30 -8.28
C SER A 67 17.47 17.74 -7.91
N THR A 68 16.51 16.82 -8.06
CA THR A 68 15.11 17.00 -7.65
C THR A 68 14.84 16.71 -6.18
N LYS A 69 15.91 16.38 -5.41
CA LYS A 69 15.79 16.10 -3.98
C LYS A 69 15.40 17.35 -3.20
N ILE A 70 14.44 17.20 -2.29
CA ILE A 70 13.96 18.29 -1.43
C ILE A 70 15.10 18.89 -0.60
N SER A 71 16.04 18.06 -0.12
CA SER A 71 17.22 18.54 0.62
C SER A 71 18.07 19.54 -0.20
N THR A 72 18.33 19.22 -1.47
CA THR A 72 19.12 20.08 -2.38
C THR A 72 18.40 21.41 -2.62
N LEU A 73 17.08 21.38 -2.85
CA LEU A 73 16.28 22.58 -3.03
C LEU A 73 16.30 23.49 -1.79
N ILE A 74 16.27 22.91 -0.60
CA ILE A 74 16.35 23.64 0.66
C ILE A 74 17.72 24.27 0.82
N GLU A 75 18.80 23.53 0.56
CA GLU A 75 20.18 24.04 0.63
C GLU A 75 20.42 25.22 -0.32
N LEU A 76 19.88 25.13 -1.54
CA LEU A 76 19.94 26.25 -2.50
C LEU A 76 19.13 27.45 -2.03
N ALA A 77 17.90 27.21 -1.57
CA ALA A 77 17.03 28.28 -1.09
C ALA A 77 17.59 28.96 0.19
N GLN A 78 18.30 28.24 1.05
CA GLN A 78 18.98 28.81 2.22
C GLN A 78 20.13 29.75 1.81
N LYS A 79 20.89 29.40 0.77
CA LYS A 79 21.96 30.25 0.23
C LYS A 79 21.44 31.54 -0.37
N GLU A 80 20.35 31.45 -1.12
CA GLU A 80 19.74 32.60 -1.82
C GLU A 80 18.93 33.51 -0.90
N CYS A 81 18.25 32.92 0.11
CA CYS A 81 17.31 33.62 0.98
C CYS A 81 17.44 33.16 2.46
N PRO A 82 18.50 33.60 3.19
CA PRO A 82 18.74 33.15 4.56
C PRO A 82 17.58 33.43 5.53
N GLN A 83 16.78 34.44 5.25
CA GLN A 83 15.61 34.83 6.07
C GLN A 83 14.52 33.73 6.14
N PHE A 84 14.50 32.79 5.19
CA PHE A 84 13.55 31.68 5.17
C PHE A 84 14.14 30.38 5.73
N GLU A 85 15.37 30.35 6.17
CA GLU A 85 16.08 29.17 6.64
C GLU A 85 15.27 28.36 7.67
N LYS A 86 14.79 29.03 8.71
CA LYS A 86 14.01 28.40 9.78
C LYS A 86 12.76 27.72 9.24
N LYS A 87 11.99 28.42 8.39
CA LYS A 87 10.77 27.87 7.78
C LYS A 87 11.08 26.67 6.90
N LEU A 88 12.14 26.72 6.09
CA LEU A 88 12.52 25.64 5.20
C LEU A 88 12.98 24.39 5.98
N LEU A 89 13.67 24.56 7.09
CA LEU A 89 14.03 23.45 7.98
C LEU A 89 12.81 22.81 8.64
N GLU A 90 11.87 23.61 9.13
CA GLU A 90 10.61 23.12 9.70
C GLU A 90 9.82 22.32 8.65
N GLN A 91 9.72 22.80 7.40
CA GLN A 91 9.08 22.09 6.31
C GLN A 91 9.79 20.76 5.97
N LYS A 92 11.12 20.73 5.98
CA LYS A 92 11.91 19.50 5.78
C LYS A 92 11.60 18.46 6.86
N VAL A 93 11.63 18.86 8.11
CA VAL A 93 11.31 17.98 9.24
C VAL A 93 9.89 17.41 9.07
N LYS A 94 8.93 18.27 8.79
CA LYS A 94 7.53 17.86 8.60
C LYS A 94 7.34 16.88 7.45
N ILE A 95 7.99 17.09 6.31
CA ILE A 95 7.93 16.16 5.17
C ILE A 95 8.49 14.79 5.56
N ASN A 96 9.62 14.76 6.27
CA ASN A 96 10.22 13.50 6.71
C ASN A 96 9.31 12.76 7.70
N GLU A 97 8.77 13.46 8.70
CA GLU A 97 7.83 12.87 9.68
C GLU A 97 6.61 12.24 8.99
N VAL A 98 5.97 12.96 8.07
CA VAL A 98 4.81 12.46 7.34
C VAL A 98 5.19 11.26 6.46
N ALA A 99 6.35 11.31 5.80
CA ALA A 99 6.81 10.21 4.95
C ALA A 99 7.13 8.95 5.77
N GLU A 100 7.77 9.09 6.93
CA GLU A 100 8.08 7.97 7.83
C GLU A 100 6.79 7.34 8.40
N GLU A 101 5.85 8.17 8.86
CA GLU A 101 4.57 7.69 9.37
C GLU A 101 3.78 6.98 8.26
N MET A 102 3.75 7.53 7.05
CA MET A 102 3.09 6.93 5.90
C MET A 102 3.67 5.55 5.56
N ALA A 103 5.00 5.42 5.52
CA ALA A 103 5.68 4.15 5.28
C ALA A 103 5.33 3.10 6.35
N LEU A 104 5.24 3.49 7.62
CA LEU A 104 4.86 2.60 8.73
C LEU A 104 3.40 2.13 8.59
N VAL A 105 2.48 3.04 8.29
CA VAL A 105 1.06 2.70 8.12
C VAL A 105 0.85 1.81 6.88
N GLU A 106 1.54 2.11 5.77
CA GLU A 106 1.49 1.29 4.56
C GLU A 106 2.01 -0.12 4.80
N LYS A 107 3.16 -0.25 5.49
CA LYS A 107 3.69 -1.56 5.89
C LYS A 107 2.66 -2.36 6.71
N THR A 108 2.02 -1.71 7.67
CA THR A 108 0.97 -2.35 8.48
C THR A 108 -0.21 -2.81 7.62
N ASN A 109 -0.66 -1.99 6.66
CA ASN A 109 -1.74 -2.34 5.74
C ASN A 109 -1.39 -3.57 4.88
N VAL A 110 -0.15 -3.63 4.38
CA VAL A 110 0.35 -4.79 3.62
C VAL A 110 0.38 -6.05 4.48
N GLU A 111 0.82 -5.96 5.73
CA GLU A 111 0.82 -7.09 6.66
C GLU A 111 -0.59 -7.59 6.98
N LEU A 112 -1.56 -6.69 7.19
CA LEU A 112 -2.96 -7.05 7.39
C LEU A 112 -3.56 -7.77 6.18
N ILE A 113 -3.28 -7.30 4.97
CA ILE A 113 -3.74 -7.94 3.73
C ILE A 113 -3.13 -9.34 3.59
N LYS A 114 -1.83 -9.49 3.79
CA LYS A 114 -1.15 -10.79 3.73
C LYS A 114 -1.74 -11.77 4.73
N HIS A 115 -1.98 -11.33 5.96
CA HIS A 115 -2.59 -12.16 6.99
C HIS A 115 -4.01 -12.59 6.61
N GLY A 116 -4.82 -11.68 6.06
CA GLY A 116 -6.16 -11.97 5.57
C GLY A 116 -6.15 -13.02 4.45
N LEU A 117 -5.22 -12.94 3.51
CA LEU A 117 -5.06 -13.94 2.44
C LEU A 117 -4.72 -15.32 2.99
N VAL A 118 -3.73 -15.42 3.89
CA VAL A 118 -3.36 -16.70 4.52
C VAL A 118 -4.54 -17.33 5.27
N MET A 119 -5.33 -16.51 5.97
CA MET A 119 -6.54 -17.01 6.66
C MET A 119 -7.60 -17.50 5.68
N SER A 120 -7.78 -16.80 4.56
CA SER A 120 -8.71 -17.16 3.50
C SER A 120 -8.35 -18.51 2.87
N ASP A 121 -7.07 -18.71 2.56
CA ASP A 121 -6.55 -19.97 2.00
C ASP A 121 -6.80 -21.14 2.97
N LYS A 122 -6.48 -20.97 4.26
CA LYS A 122 -6.75 -22.01 5.26
C LYS A 122 -8.23 -22.35 5.41
N LEU A 123 -9.12 -21.36 5.33
CA LEU A 123 -10.56 -21.60 5.36
C LEU A 123 -11.02 -22.38 4.12
N LEU A 124 -10.48 -22.05 2.95
CA LEU A 124 -10.76 -22.76 1.71
C LEU A 124 -10.30 -24.23 1.81
N ASP A 125 -9.11 -24.48 2.31
CA ASP A 125 -8.58 -25.84 2.55
C ASP A 125 -9.51 -26.67 3.47
N ILE A 126 -10.01 -26.05 4.55
CA ILE A 126 -10.96 -26.69 5.46
C ILE A 126 -12.27 -27.03 4.74
N ILE A 127 -12.81 -26.10 3.95
CA ILE A 127 -14.05 -26.30 3.20
C ILE A 127 -13.88 -27.44 2.18
N ILE A 128 -12.79 -27.42 1.41
CA ILE A 128 -12.48 -28.47 0.42
C ILE A 128 -12.34 -29.83 1.12
N SER A 129 -11.59 -29.89 2.22
CA SER A 129 -11.41 -31.15 2.98
C SER A 129 -12.71 -31.67 3.56
N ALA A 130 -13.61 -30.78 4.00
CA ALA A 130 -14.93 -31.18 4.52
C ALA A 130 -15.92 -31.59 3.41
N ALA A 131 -15.79 -31.02 2.21
CA ALA A 131 -16.63 -31.30 1.04
C ALA A 131 -16.17 -32.55 0.27
N THR A 132 -14.89 -32.94 0.42
CA THR A 132 -14.35 -34.12 -0.22
C THR A 132 -14.87 -35.39 0.51
N PRO A 133 -15.69 -36.25 -0.07
CA PRO A 133 -16.10 -37.49 0.56
C PRO A 133 -14.85 -38.30 0.90
N GLN A 134 -14.69 -38.66 2.20
CA GLN A 134 -13.70 -39.66 2.57
C GLN A 134 -14.23 -41.01 1.99
N THR A 135 -13.99 -41.24 0.74
CA THR A 135 -14.12 -42.60 0.17
C THR A 135 -12.91 -43.37 0.71
N ASP A 136 -13.13 -44.13 1.77
CA ASP A 136 -12.25 -45.24 2.12
C ASP A 136 -12.27 -46.24 0.94
N ASN A 137 -11.55 -45.93 -0.11
CA ASN A 137 -11.33 -46.84 -1.19
C ASN A 137 -10.31 -47.89 -0.71
N TYR A 138 -10.82 -48.95 -0.13
CA TYR A 138 -10.03 -50.14 0.08
C TYR A 138 -9.86 -50.86 -1.28
N ASP A 139 -8.64 -51.18 -1.63
CA ASP A 139 -8.38 -52.08 -2.73
C ASP A 139 -8.91 -53.47 -2.38
N MET A 140 -8.97 -54.36 -3.38
CA MET A 140 -9.43 -55.76 -3.22
C MET A 140 -8.62 -56.54 -2.16
N HIS A 141 -7.55 -55.94 -1.60
CA HIS A 141 -6.64 -56.55 -0.61
C HIS A 141 -6.67 -55.80 0.75
N GLY A 142 -7.61 -54.85 0.96
CA GLY A 142 -7.81 -54.13 2.23
C GLY A 142 -6.77 -53.07 2.53
N LYS A 143 -6.01 -52.58 1.56
CA LYS A 143 -5.11 -51.46 1.72
C LYS A 143 -5.78 -50.15 1.36
N ASN A 144 -5.62 -49.11 2.21
CA ASN A 144 -6.02 -47.76 1.87
C ASN A 144 -5.25 -47.26 0.65
N VAL A 145 -5.96 -46.89 -0.41
CA VAL A 145 -5.41 -46.19 -1.57
C VAL A 145 -5.60 -44.70 -1.31
N ASP A 146 -4.50 -43.98 -1.13
CA ASP A 146 -4.50 -42.53 -0.91
C ASP A 146 -4.85 -41.85 -2.26
N THR A 147 -6.12 -41.44 -2.43
CA THR A 147 -6.64 -40.77 -3.62
C THR A 147 -6.60 -39.25 -3.53
N SER A 148 -5.79 -38.69 -2.61
CA SER A 148 -5.72 -37.25 -2.37
C SER A 148 -5.19 -36.43 -3.58
N GLU A 149 -4.55 -37.08 -4.56
CA GLU A 149 -4.01 -36.39 -5.75
C GLU A 149 -4.99 -36.33 -6.95
N LEU A 150 -6.10 -37.05 -6.95
CA LEU A 150 -6.95 -37.20 -8.15
C LEU A 150 -8.19 -36.29 -8.19
N SER A 151 -8.56 -35.63 -7.08
CA SER A 151 -9.82 -34.86 -7.01
C SER A 151 -9.71 -33.38 -7.32
N ILE A 152 -8.51 -32.82 -7.37
CA ILE A 152 -8.31 -31.37 -7.60
C ILE A 152 -8.42 -30.99 -9.07
N SER A 153 -8.12 -31.90 -10.01
CA SER A 153 -8.13 -31.59 -11.44
C SER A 153 -9.54 -31.53 -12.05
N SER A 154 -10.55 -32.19 -11.45
CA SER A 154 -11.90 -32.22 -12.02
C SER A 154 -12.81 -31.03 -11.66
N ILE A 155 -12.44 -30.25 -10.61
CA ILE A 155 -13.23 -29.09 -10.18
C ILE A 155 -12.85 -27.82 -10.96
N VAL A 156 -11.67 -27.81 -11.59
CA VAL A 156 -11.16 -26.63 -12.32
C VAL A 156 -11.59 -26.61 -13.78
N GLU A 157 -12.09 -27.74 -14.34
CA GLU A 157 -12.55 -27.81 -15.73
C GLU A 157 -14.01 -27.38 -15.96
N ASP A 158 -14.83 -27.22 -14.91
CA ASP A 158 -16.26 -26.86 -15.03
C ASP A 158 -16.59 -25.43 -14.48
N ALA A 159 -15.62 -24.51 -14.34
CA ALA A 159 -15.87 -23.13 -13.89
C ALA A 159 -15.61 -22.09 -15.00
#